data_d26b2ae4708afa3f0780f8406872e972
#
_entry.id   d26b2ae4708afa3f0780f8406872e972
#
_cell.length_a   1.000
_cell.length_b   1.000
_cell.length_c   1.000
_cell.angle_alpha   90.00
_cell.angle_beta   90.00
_cell.angle_gamma   90.00
#
_symmetry.space_group_name_H-M   'P 1'
#
loop_
_entity.id
_entity.type
_entity.pdbx_description
1 polymer ?
#
loop_
_entity_poly.entity_id
_entity_poly.type
_entity_poly.pdbx_seq_one_letter_code
_entity_poly.pdbx_strand_id
1 'polypeptide(L)'
;MSTLLGHLVHSFVMFRLRFTVIKMFSSVLLCCFLSGAATATVQASAQVQINGVSHVLLATSPVVSKANAIAIARVVQAQLDAFAADDASRAFSYAAPNIQTMFGTPEKFLQMVQSRYPVVYRPTSVTFLAPESDGAAIIQPVAMTDAQGNGWVAVYRLEAVSSPGTSWLIAGCVLRAKSAQTWA
;
A
#
# COMPACT_ATOMS: atom_id res chain seq x y z
N MET A 1 3.17 42.72 15.38
CA MET A 1 3.74 42.40 14.08
C MET A 1 4.61 41.17 14.30
N SER A 2 4.09 39.95 14.09
CA SER A 2 4.12 39.16 12.93
C SER A 2 3.42 37.85 13.23
N THR A 3 2.19 37.76 12.90
CA THR A 3 1.43 36.51 12.68
C THR A 3 1.42 36.31 11.20
N LEU A 4 2.05 35.22 10.70
CA LEU A 4 1.79 34.62 9.37
C LEU A 4 2.93 33.65 8.97
N LEU A 5 2.99 32.48 9.64
CA LEU A 5 3.71 31.32 9.05
C LEU A 5 3.22 30.02 9.69
N GLY A 6 1.94 29.70 9.54
CA GLY A 6 1.32 28.55 10.19
C GLY A 6 0.44 27.67 9.31
N HIS A 7 0.42 27.83 8.00
CA HIS A 7 -0.61 27.13 7.17
C HIS A 7 -0.11 26.38 5.94
N LEU A 8 1.15 25.95 5.87
CA LEU A 8 1.62 25.30 4.63
C LEU A 8 2.30 23.94 4.79
N VAL A 9 1.95 23.14 5.78
CA VAL A 9 2.52 21.78 5.89
C VAL A 9 1.45 20.68 6.06
N HIS A 10 0.17 20.97 5.83
CA HIS A 10 -0.90 19.97 5.98
C HIS A 10 -1.15 19.12 4.74
N SER A 11 -0.32 19.20 3.68
CA SER A 11 -0.68 18.61 2.37
C SER A 11 0.40 17.77 1.69
N PHE A 12 1.35 17.16 2.41
CA PHE A 12 2.48 16.54 1.71
C PHE A 12 2.71 15.05 1.97
N VAL A 13 1.69 14.30 2.29
CA VAL A 13 1.69 12.83 2.15
C VAL A 13 0.38 12.37 1.51
N MET A 14 -0.19 13.16 0.59
CA MET A 14 -1.17 12.64 -0.34
C MET A 14 -0.42 12.03 -1.53
N PHE A 15 -0.25 10.74 -1.50
CA PHE A 15 0.04 9.89 -2.65
C PHE A 15 -1.06 10.12 -3.69
N ARG A 16 -0.79 11.00 -4.67
CA ARG A 16 -1.67 11.17 -5.83
C ARG A 16 -1.64 9.89 -6.65
N LEU A 17 -2.66 9.09 -6.48
CA LEU A 17 -3.06 8.05 -7.41
C LEU A 17 -3.49 8.72 -8.71
N ARG A 18 -2.56 8.93 -9.64
CA ARG A 18 -2.88 9.34 -11.01
C ARG A 18 -3.38 8.12 -11.76
N PHE A 19 -4.68 7.95 -11.79
CA PHE A 19 -5.35 7.14 -12.80
C PHE A 19 -5.17 7.84 -14.16
N THR A 20 -4.20 7.38 -14.93
CA THR A 20 -4.11 7.74 -16.36
C THR A 20 -5.09 6.85 -17.11
N VAL A 21 -6.28 7.39 -17.36
CA VAL A 21 -7.24 6.80 -18.30
C VAL A 21 -6.68 7.03 -19.71
N ILE A 22 -6.07 6.00 -20.29
CA ILE A 22 -5.72 6.00 -21.69
C ILE A 22 -7.00 5.78 -22.50
N LYS A 23 -7.57 6.85 -23.02
CA LYS A 23 -8.55 6.80 -24.10
C LYS A 23 -7.84 6.42 -25.39
N MET A 24 -7.92 5.18 -25.81
CA MET A 24 -7.61 4.83 -27.19
C MET A 24 -8.84 5.11 -28.07
N PHE A 25 -8.71 6.15 -28.84
CA PHE A 25 -9.65 6.48 -29.92
C PHE A 25 -9.55 5.43 -31.02
N SER A 26 -10.71 4.81 -31.27
CA SER A 26 -10.98 3.99 -32.44
C SER A 26 -11.04 4.88 -33.67
N SER A 27 -10.20 4.60 -34.66
CA SER A 27 -10.32 5.18 -36.00
C SER A 27 -10.88 4.12 -36.93
N VAL A 28 -12.16 4.31 -37.25
CA VAL A 28 -12.87 3.60 -38.30
C VAL A 28 -12.37 4.11 -39.64
N LEU A 29 -11.86 3.25 -40.50
CA LEU A 29 -11.79 3.55 -41.91
C LEU A 29 -12.51 2.48 -42.73
N LEU A 30 -13.54 2.95 -43.32
CA LEU A 30 -14.43 2.39 -44.31
C LEU A 30 -13.70 2.16 -45.62
N CYS A 31 -13.76 0.94 -46.20
CA CYS A 31 -13.66 0.80 -47.64
C CYS A 31 -14.49 -0.37 -48.17
N CYS A 32 -15.16 -0.04 -49.24
CA CYS A 32 -16.23 -0.74 -49.91
C CYS A 32 -15.80 -1.85 -50.92
N PHE A 33 -16.78 -2.70 -51.25
CA PHE A 33 -17.10 -3.43 -52.50
C PHE A 33 -16.20 -4.59 -52.97
N LEU A 34 -16.73 -5.79 -53.12
CA LEU A 34 -17.37 -6.29 -54.36
C LEU A 34 -17.77 -7.76 -54.23
N SER A 35 -18.95 -8.01 -54.72
CA SER A 35 -19.67 -9.23 -55.08
C SER A 35 -18.89 -10.53 -55.32
N GLY A 36 -19.44 -11.63 -54.80
CA GLY A 36 -19.15 -12.99 -55.20
C GLY A 36 -20.10 -13.99 -54.56
N ALA A 37 -21.10 -14.43 -55.32
CA ALA A 37 -22.03 -15.49 -54.93
C ALA A 37 -21.31 -16.85 -54.96
N ALA A 38 -21.49 -17.68 -53.93
CA ALA A 38 -21.50 -19.13 -54.05
C ALA A 38 -21.91 -19.83 -52.74
N THR A 39 -22.99 -20.57 -52.84
CA THR A 39 -23.34 -21.86 -52.22
C THR A 39 -23.33 -21.99 -50.69
N ALA A 40 -24.55 -22.13 -50.20
CA ALA A 40 -24.88 -22.57 -48.86
C ALA A 40 -24.38 -24.02 -48.63
N THR A 41 -23.51 -24.19 -47.65
CA THR A 41 -23.38 -25.42 -46.90
C THR A 41 -23.88 -25.18 -45.48
N VAL A 42 -25.04 -25.75 -45.20
CA VAL A 42 -25.61 -25.84 -43.86
C VAL A 42 -24.74 -26.77 -43.06
N GLN A 43 -23.84 -26.24 -42.26
CA GLN A 43 -23.23 -26.99 -41.17
C GLN A 43 -24.04 -26.71 -39.91
N ALA A 44 -24.81 -27.71 -39.51
CA ALA A 44 -25.44 -27.74 -38.19
C ALA A 44 -24.37 -27.89 -37.13
N SER A 45 -23.88 -26.77 -36.65
CA SER A 45 -23.07 -26.75 -35.43
C SER A 45 -24.01 -26.92 -34.25
N ALA A 46 -24.02 -28.09 -33.65
CA ALA A 46 -24.64 -28.34 -32.36
C ALA A 46 -23.99 -27.40 -31.33
N GLN A 47 -24.67 -26.31 -31.01
CA GLN A 47 -24.30 -25.51 -29.87
C GLN A 47 -24.68 -26.26 -28.60
N VAL A 48 -23.69 -26.85 -27.96
CA VAL A 48 -23.82 -27.29 -26.59
C VAL A 48 -23.93 -26.02 -25.74
N GLN A 49 -25.15 -25.67 -25.39
CA GLN A 49 -25.39 -24.68 -24.34
C GLN A 49 -25.03 -25.30 -23.00
N ILE A 50 -23.79 -25.10 -22.58
CA ILE A 50 -23.42 -25.31 -21.19
C ILE A 50 -23.98 -24.13 -20.38
N ASN A 51 -25.02 -24.47 -19.61
CA ASN A 51 -25.72 -23.56 -18.70
C ASN A 51 -24.73 -22.74 -17.92
N GLY A 52 -24.99 -21.43 -17.89
CA GLY A 52 -24.19 -20.38 -17.26
C GLY A 52 -23.80 -20.67 -15.83
N VAL A 53 -22.58 -21.10 -15.64
CA VAL A 53 -21.85 -20.84 -14.41
C VAL A 53 -21.13 -19.53 -14.66
N SER A 54 -21.75 -18.45 -14.24
CA SER A 54 -21.05 -17.17 -14.07
C SER A 54 -19.94 -17.42 -13.06
N HIS A 55 -18.75 -17.72 -13.54
CA HIS A 55 -17.55 -17.64 -12.72
C HIS A 55 -17.40 -16.15 -12.33
N VAL A 56 -17.97 -15.80 -11.19
CA VAL A 56 -17.55 -14.61 -10.47
C VAL A 56 -16.07 -14.87 -10.15
N LEU A 57 -15.19 -14.30 -10.96
CA LEU A 57 -13.78 -14.19 -10.63
C LEU A 57 -13.72 -13.29 -9.39
N LEU A 58 -13.87 -13.90 -8.24
CA LEU A 58 -13.42 -13.29 -7.00
C LEU A 58 -11.94 -12.98 -7.23
N ALA A 59 -11.65 -11.72 -7.41
CA ALA A 59 -10.27 -11.22 -7.40
C ALA A 59 -9.71 -11.55 -6.02
N THR A 60 -9.13 -12.73 -5.88
CA THR A 60 -8.35 -13.12 -4.71
C THR A 60 -7.13 -12.21 -4.71
N SER A 61 -7.12 -11.22 -3.82
CA SER A 61 -5.90 -10.47 -3.53
C SER A 61 -4.79 -11.50 -3.26
N PRO A 62 -3.60 -11.32 -3.85
CA PRO A 62 -2.53 -12.30 -3.68
C PRO A 62 -2.23 -12.47 -2.20
N VAL A 63 -2.40 -13.68 -1.71
CA VAL A 63 -2.18 -14.02 -0.29
C VAL A 63 -0.69 -13.86 0.00
N VAL A 64 -0.39 -13.03 1.01
CA VAL A 64 1.00 -12.86 1.48
C VAL A 64 1.48 -14.17 2.10
N SER A 65 2.60 -14.72 1.62
CA SER A 65 3.15 -15.95 2.17
C SER A 65 3.49 -15.78 3.67
N LYS A 66 3.37 -16.86 4.45
CA LYS A 66 3.72 -16.83 5.87
C LYS A 66 5.17 -16.37 6.12
N ALA A 67 6.10 -16.75 5.25
CA ALA A 67 7.50 -16.33 5.34
C ALA A 67 7.64 -14.81 5.17
N ASN A 68 6.96 -14.24 4.16
CA ASN A 68 6.97 -12.78 3.94
C ASN A 68 6.27 -12.04 5.09
N ALA A 69 5.15 -12.53 5.59
CA ALA A 69 4.46 -11.92 6.72
C ALA A 69 5.37 -11.84 7.97
N ILE A 70 6.11 -12.90 8.27
CA ILE A 70 7.08 -12.92 9.38
C ILE A 70 8.22 -11.94 9.13
N ALA A 71 8.79 -11.93 7.92
CA ALA A 71 9.91 -11.04 7.57
C ALA A 71 9.50 -9.56 7.69
N ILE A 72 8.32 -9.22 7.19
CA ILE A 72 7.76 -7.87 7.24
C ILE A 72 7.50 -7.41 8.68
N ALA A 73 6.86 -8.26 9.49
CA ALA A 73 6.61 -7.97 10.89
C ALA A 73 7.93 -7.72 11.65
N ARG A 74 8.98 -8.48 11.35
CA ARG A 74 10.33 -8.28 11.95
C ARG A 74 10.94 -6.92 11.56
N VAL A 75 10.81 -6.49 10.31
CA VAL A 75 11.34 -5.20 9.87
C VAL A 75 10.63 -4.04 10.58
N VAL A 76 9.29 -4.09 10.65
CA VAL A 76 8.52 -3.06 11.35
C VAL A 76 8.85 -3.06 12.84
N GLN A 77 8.89 -4.25 13.49
CA GLN A 77 9.25 -4.35 14.90
C GLN A 77 10.65 -3.79 15.18
N ALA A 78 11.64 -4.14 14.34
CA ALA A 78 13.00 -3.64 14.50
C ALA A 78 13.12 -2.12 14.37
N GLN A 79 12.27 -1.49 13.52
CA GLN A 79 12.18 -0.03 13.45
C GLN A 79 11.55 0.56 14.70
N LEU A 80 10.48 -0.05 15.23
CA LEU A 80 9.84 0.38 16.49
C LEU A 80 10.81 0.28 17.67
N ASP A 81 11.58 -0.82 17.75
CA ASP A 81 12.60 -1.00 18.77
C ASP A 81 13.71 0.06 18.67
N ALA A 82 14.09 0.46 17.45
CA ALA A 82 15.06 1.52 17.23
C ALA A 82 14.50 2.89 17.66
N PHE A 83 13.23 3.19 17.42
CA PHE A 83 12.57 4.40 17.93
C PHE A 83 12.53 4.41 19.47
N ALA A 84 12.17 3.28 20.08
CA ALA A 84 12.15 3.18 21.55
C ALA A 84 13.52 3.39 22.18
N ALA A 85 14.60 3.06 21.48
CA ALA A 85 16.00 3.24 21.88
C ALA A 85 16.60 4.61 21.46
N ASP A 86 15.82 5.50 20.82
CA ASP A 86 16.30 6.75 20.22
C ASP A 86 17.43 6.57 19.19
N ASP A 87 17.54 5.37 18.61
CA ASP A 87 18.55 5.03 17.60
C ASP A 87 18.09 5.47 16.21
N ALA A 88 18.35 6.73 15.90
CA ALA A 88 17.96 7.36 14.65
C ALA A 88 18.56 6.62 13.43
N SER A 89 19.85 6.25 13.51
CA SER A 89 20.57 5.60 12.42
C SER A 89 19.96 4.22 12.11
N ARG A 90 19.72 3.43 13.13
CA ARG A 90 19.08 2.12 12.99
C ARG A 90 17.64 2.24 12.50
N ALA A 91 16.84 3.15 13.05
CA ALA A 91 15.47 3.37 12.58
C ALA A 91 15.43 3.78 11.10
N PHE A 92 16.36 4.65 10.68
CA PHE A 92 16.47 5.15 9.31
C PHE A 92 16.95 4.09 8.32
N SER A 93 17.74 3.12 8.76
CA SER A 93 18.21 2.02 7.91
C SER A 93 17.08 1.10 7.41
N TYR A 94 15.96 1.05 8.11
CA TYR A 94 14.76 0.31 7.67
C TYR A 94 13.88 1.09 6.69
N ALA A 95 14.17 2.38 6.47
CA ALA A 95 13.43 3.21 5.53
C ALA A 95 13.89 2.97 4.09
N ALA A 96 12.95 2.95 3.15
CA ALA A 96 13.25 2.82 1.73
C ALA A 96 13.95 4.08 1.18
N PRO A 97 14.66 3.99 0.04
CA PRO A 97 15.46 5.09 -0.50
C PRO A 97 14.68 6.39 -0.74
N ASN A 98 13.40 6.31 -1.09
CA ASN A 98 12.53 7.48 -1.24
C ASN A 98 12.38 8.26 0.08
N ILE A 99 12.24 7.55 1.20
CA ILE A 99 12.17 8.14 2.55
C ILE A 99 13.53 8.72 2.94
N GLN A 100 14.60 7.96 2.70
CA GLN A 100 15.96 8.40 3.01
C GLN A 100 16.32 9.68 2.24
N THR A 101 15.98 9.74 0.96
CA THR A 101 16.18 10.94 0.14
C THR A 101 15.34 12.12 0.64
N MET A 102 14.09 11.87 1.07
CA MET A 102 13.18 12.92 1.54
C MET A 102 13.70 13.59 2.82
N PHE A 103 14.20 12.83 3.77
CA PHE A 103 14.64 13.36 5.07
C PHE A 103 16.12 13.71 5.10
N GLY A 104 16.94 13.10 4.27
CA GLY A 104 18.36 13.36 4.12
C GLY A 104 19.22 12.82 5.26
N THR A 105 18.77 12.95 6.52
CA THR A 105 19.52 12.45 7.70
C THR A 105 18.63 11.67 8.67
N PRO A 106 19.22 10.70 9.42
CA PRO A 106 18.52 9.95 10.45
C PRO A 106 17.88 10.83 11.53
N GLU A 107 18.56 11.90 11.95
CA GLU A 107 18.10 12.79 13.01
C GLU A 107 16.84 13.55 12.61
N LYS A 108 16.79 14.06 11.36
CA LYS A 108 15.59 14.72 10.83
C LYS A 108 14.42 13.77 10.72
N PHE A 109 14.70 12.54 10.31
CA PHE A 109 13.68 11.49 10.26
C PHE A 109 13.12 11.19 11.66
N LEU A 110 13.99 10.94 12.65
CA LEU A 110 13.58 10.68 14.02
C LEU A 110 12.79 11.86 14.61
N GLN A 111 13.26 13.10 14.43
CA GLN A 111 12.57 14.30 14.89
C GLN A 111 11.16 14.42 14.29
N MET A 112 11.00 14.09 13.01
CA MET A 112 9.69 14.07 12.35
C MET A 112 8.79 13.01 12.99
N VAL A 113 9.29 11.79 13.24
CA VAL A 113 8.51 10.72 13.86
C VAL A 113 8.08 11.11 15.27
N GLN A 114 8.99 11.64 16.09
CA GLN A 114 8.69 12.14 17.44
C GLN A 114 7.57 13.19 17.44
N SER A 115 7.62 14.13 16.50
CA SER A 115 6.69 15.27 16.46
C SER A 115 5.34 14.94 15.81
N ARG A 116 5.30 14.05 14.82
CA ARG A 116 4.10 13.79 13.99
C ARG A 116 3.46 12.42 14.24
N TYR A 117 4.22 11.48 14.78
CA TYR A 117 3.81 10.09 14.99
C TYR A 117 4.13 9.59 16.40
N PRO A 118 3.72 10.31 17.47
CA PRO A 118 4.12 9.98 18.85
C PRO A 118 3.74 8.56 19.26
N VAL A 119 2.60 8.03 18.78
CA VAL A 119 2.20 6.64 19.04
C VAL A 119 3.09 5.62 18.33
N VAL A 120 3.65 5.95 17.16
CA VAL A 120 4.63 5.09 16.48
C VAL A 120 6.00 5.17 17.15
N TYR A 121 6.35 6.34 17.63
CA TYR A 121 7.61 6.55 18.34
C TYR A 121 7.67 5.78 19.67
N ARG A 122 6.59 5.83 20.46
CA ARG A 122 6.50 5.13 21.75
C ARG A 122 5.08 4.60 22.01
N PRO A 123 4.70 3.50 21.38
CA PRO A 123 3.41 2.84 21.66
C PRO A 123 3.42 2.19 23.03
N THR A 124 2.27 2.18 23.71
CA THR A 124 2.07 1.39 24.95
C THR A 124 1.70 -0.06 24.63
N SER A 125 1.12 -0.31 23.45
CA SER A 125 0.88 -1.65 22.94
C SER A 125 1.02 -1.71 21.43
N VAL A 126 1.41 -2.89 20.92
CA VAL A 126 1.60 -3.16 19.48
C VAL A 126 0.98 -4.51 19.16
N THR A 127 0.12 -4.57 18.14
CA THR A 127 -0.46 -5.81 17.62
C THR A 127 -0.41 -5.80 16.11
N PHE A 128 0.33 -6.74 15.51
CA PHE A 128 0.37 -6.91 14.06
C PHE A 128 -0.91 -7.57 13.57
N LEU A 129 -1.56 -6.94 12.58
CA LEU A 129 -2.72 -7.49 11.91
C LEU A 129 -2.29 -8.25 10.65
N ALA A 130 -3.22 -8.93 9.99
CA ALA A 130 -2.93 -9.67 8.77
C ALA A 130 -2.40 -8.72 7.68
N PRO A 131 -1.24 -9.01 7.06
CA PRO A 131 -0.73 -8.20 5.96
C PRO A 131 -1.49 -8.50 4.67
N GLU A 132 -1.57 -7.48 3.80
CA GLU A 132 -2.22 -7.55 2.50
C GLU A 132 -1.21 -7.18 1.40
N SER A 133 -1.37 -7.75 0.20
CA SER A 133 -0.58 -7.37 -0.96
C SER A 133 -1.39 -6.50 -1.91
N ASP A 134 -0.82 -5.38 -2.37
CA ASP A 134 -1.39 -4.57 -3.46
C ASP A 134 -0.77 -4.93 -4.83
N GLY A 135 0.00 -6.02 -4.91
CA GLY A 135 0.70 -6.51 -6.09
C GLY A 135 2.11 -5.90 -6.26
N ALA A 136 2.35 -4.68 -5.84
CA ALA A 136 3.65 -3.98 -5.94
C ALA A 136 4.37 -3.88 -4.58
N ALA A 137 3.60 -3.87 -3.49
CA ALA A 137 4.10 -3.76 -2.13
C ALA A 137 3.26 -4.62 -1.18
N ILE A 138 3.73 -4.73 0.04
CA ILE A 138 2.93 -5.32 1.12
C ILE A 138 2.49 -4.21 2.06
N ILE A 139 1.24 -4.26 2.42
CA ILE A 139 0.61 -3.39 3.41
C ILE A 139 0.54 -4.15 4.72
N GLN A 140 1.19 -3.65 5.76
CA GLN A 140 1.17 -4.22 7.09
C GLN A 140 0.45 -3.27 8.05
N PRO A 141 -0.81 -3.54 8.40
CA PRO A 141 -1.48 -2.80 9.45
C PRO A 141 -0.98 -3.24 10.83
N VAL A 142 -0.79 -2.28 11.72
CA VAL A 142 -0.35 -2.50 13.10
C VAL A 142 -1.26 -1.70 14.02
N ALA A 143 -2.01 -2.38 14.86
CA ALA A 143 -2.80 -1.74 15.90
C ALA A 143 -1.89 -1.32 17.05
N MET A 144 -2.02 -0.07 17.48
CA MET A 144 -1.21 0.54 18.53
C MET A 144 -2.08 1.29 19.53
N THR A 145 -1.60 1.45 20.73
CA THR A 145 -2.22 2.31 21.75
C THR A 145 -1.22 3.38 22.17
N ASP A 146 -1.70 4.60 22.31
CA ASP A 146 -0.87 5.70 22.81
C ASP A 146 -0.83 5.75 24.36
N ALA A 147 -0.06 6.69 24.90
CA ALA A 147 0.08 6.88 26.35
C ALA A 147 -1.22 7.31 27.04
N GLN A 148 -2.19 7.84 26.30
CA GLN A 148 -3.52 8.23 26.78
C GLN A 148 -4.55 7.11 26.67
N GLY A 149 -4.18 5.92 26.15
CA GLY A 149 -5.07 4.79 25.94
C GLY A 149 -5.88 4.85 24.65
N ASN A 150 -5.64 5.81 23.76
CA ASN A 150 -6.34 5.86 22.49
C ASN A 150 -5.81 4.82 21.51
N GLY A 151 -6.72 4.18 20.80
CA GLY A 151 -6.38 3.19 19.77
C GLY A 151 -6.07 3.83 18.42
N TRP A 152 -5.05 3.31 17.76
CA TRP A 152 -4.58 3.73 16.45
C TRP A 152 -4.30 2.53 15.56
N VAL A 153 -4.31 2.73 14.26
CA VAL A 153 -3.81 1.76 13.27
C VAL A 153 -2.74 2.47 12.43
N ALA A 154 -1.50 2.04 12.58
CA ALA A 154 -0.40 2.43 11.71
C ALA A 154 -0.37 1.48 10.52
N VAL A 155 -0.54 2.00 9.31
CA VAL A 155 -0.57 1.25 8.06
C VAL A 155 0.77 1.46 7.38
N TYR A 156 1.64 0.46 7.47
CA TYR A 156 2.95 0.44 6.85
C TYR A 156 2.88 -0.09 5.43
N ARG A 157 3.56 0.58 4.51
CA ARG A 157 3.82 0.10 3.17
C ARG A 157 5.27 -0.36 3.10
N LEU A 158 5.48 -1.62 2.70
CA LEU A 158 6.81 -2.20 2.54
C LEU A 158 7.05 -2.64 1.11
N GLU A 159 8.27 -2.42 0.65
CA GLU A 159 8.72 -2.80 -0.70
C GLU A 159 9.88 -3.77 -0.59
N ALA A 160 9.90 -4.76 -1.48
CA ALA A 160 11.02 -5.69 -1.58
C ALA A 160 12.23 -5.00 -2.20
N VAL A 161 13.40 -5.19 -1.63
CA VAL A 161 14.66 -4.78 -2.25
C VAL A 161 15.10 -5.89 -3.19
N SER A 162 15.46 -5.52 -4.43
CA SER A 162 16.02 -6.43 -5.43
C SER A 162 17.44 -6.83 -5.05
N SER A 163 17.59 -7.70 -4.05
CA SER A 163 18.86 -8.24 -3.59
C SER A 163 18.72 -9.72 -3.21
N PRO A 164 19.76 -10.55 -3.35
CA PRO A 164 19.69 -11.94 -2.94
C PRO A 164 19.38 -12.05 -1.43
N GLY A 165 18.21 -12.60 -1.11
CA GLY A 165 17.66 -12.63 0.23
C GLY A 165 16.68 -11.46 0.40
N THR A 166 15.39 -11.77 0.32
CA THR A 166 14.29 -10.79 0.32
C THR A 166 14.38 -9.88 1.53
N SER A 167 15.02 -8.74 1.38
CA SER A 167 15.00 -7.65 2.36
C SER A 167 13.83 -6.75 2.07
N TRP A 168 13.07 -6.41 3.10
CA TRP A 168 11.96 -5.48 3.03
C TRP A 168 12.35 -4.13 3.61
N LEU A 169 11.95 -3.05 2.95
CA LEU A 169 12.13 -1.69 3.45
C LEU A 169 10.77 -0.99 3.56
N ILE A 170 10.67 -0.09 4.53
CA ILE A 170 9.47 0.69 4.80
C ILE A 170 9.46 1.90 3.87
N ALA A 171 8.52 1.90 2.91
CA ALA A 171 8.34 2.97 1.93
C ALA A 171 7.32 4.03 2.37
N GLY A 172 6.62 3.80 3.47
CA GLY A 172 5.67 4.76 4.05
C GLY A 172 4.93 4.21 5.26
N CYS A 173 4.35 5.13 6.03
CA CYS A 173 3.45 4.83 7.13
C CYS A 173 2.34 5.88 7.20
N VAL A 174 1.09 5.43 7.32
CA VAL A 174 -0.07 6.29 7.54
C VAL A 174 -0.72 5.91 8.85
N LEU A 175 -0.98 6.90 9.71
CA LEU A 175 -1.63 6.70 10.99
C LEU A 175 -3.12 7.02 10.88
N ARG A 176 -3.96 6.12 11.40
CA ARG A 176 -5.41 6.28 11.47
C ARG A 176 -5.89 6.08 12.90
N ALA A 177 -6.74 6.96 13.39
CA ALA A 177 -7.42 6.73 14.66
C ALA A 177 -8.34 5.49 14.52
N LYS A 178 -8.29 4.60 15.49
CA LYS A 178 -9.24 3.50 15.59
C LYS A 178 -10.55 4.11 16.08
N SER A 179 -11.54 4.25 15.17
CA SER A 179 -12.88 4.67 15.59
C SER A 179 -13.41 3.70 16.62
N ALA A 180 -13.90 4.23 17.75
CA ALA A 180 -14.68 3.45 18.69
C ALA A 180 -15.95 2.99 17.95
N GLN A 181 -16.01 1.71 17.58
CA GLN A 181 -17.29 1.13 17.16
C GLN A 181 -18.16 1.07 18.40
N THR A 182 -19.04 2.04 18.52
CA THR A 182 -20.13 1.98 19.51
C THR A 182 -21.09 0.89 19.01
N TRP A 183 -21.03 -0.27 19.64
CA TRP A 183 -22.08 -1.28 19.52
C TRP A 183 -23.28 -0.75 20.29
N ALA A 184 -24.25 -0.19 19.59
CA ALA A 184 -25.56 0.13 20.10
C ALA A 184 -26.48 -1.07 19.89
#